data_9d10723d9a6dbdce2ec3557f1955d9e3
#
_entry.id   9d10723d9a6dbdce2ec3557f1955d9e3
#
_cell.length_a   1.000
_cell.length_b   1.000
_cell.length_c   1.000
_cell.angle_alpha   90.00
_cell.angle_beta   90.00
_cell.angle_gamma   90.00
#
_symmetry.space_group_name_H-M   'P 1'
#
loop_
_entity.id
_entity.type
_entity.pdbx_description
1 polymer ?
#
loop_
_entity_poly.entity_id
_entity_poly.type
_entity_poly.pdbx_seq_one_letter_code
_entity_poly.pdbx_strand_id
1 'polypeptide(L)'
;MASGGSAKGYALVGVVVVIVLATTGVWNPFPRIWSWINQSDPIAEGVASWQTSIGGSPRSVTISGGAIVVGYRTSVEAYGITAGVRLWKSDADWAGVAGGDSDAVVVVGRLLTKGYEVLDPATGAVRRRDTEATAVWTYADAVLDLRCPRAGECELSAWEPRGSQPMWTVGTPGIGFVLDAANPDLPDTQPPGSSRIAAGAGGPRRLPSLIGLPGDGKIEVVDTAQGRVVQTRTPGRDQRVAVVGSRVLTVTGEARDGTCYYSVIAHDPPNGRPVWQRAALNLRTADNGSSCKQDRDPAGGDEVVLGVDPVGRPELIAAHDGRVLWRGEKGQSVLAVDDDYALVRTADSKTLVARSFSGGGVAWRRGLTANAQAALTPYAAVVAQEKPARVIAVSPRSGAVLTEARTDAKVLAVGPGGLIVVAGRDMAYLPFGS
;
A
#
# COMPACT_ATOMS: atom_id res chain seq x y z
N MET A 1 39.39 -35.02 -46.41
CA MET A 1 38.40 -35.77 -45.58
C MET A 1 38.95 -35.76 -44.17
N ALA A 2 38.45 -34.90 -43.30
CA ALA A 2 38.87 -34.81 -41.90
C ALA A 2 37.68 -35.18 -40.99
N SER A 3 37.90 -36.15 -40.13
CA SER A 3 36.93 -36.82 -39.27
C SER A 3 36.44 -35.89 -38.14
N GLY A 4 35.17 -35.47 -38.25
CA GLY A 4 34.49 -34.69 -37.20
C GLY A 4 33.79 -35.56 -36.12
N GLY A 5 34.40 -36.65 -35.65
CA GLY A 5 33.71 -37.65 -34.81
C GLY A 5 34.04 -37.64 -33.31
N SER A 6 35.07 -36.93 -32.86
CA SER A 6 35.56 -37.13 -31.48
C SER A 6 34.96 -36.25 -30.39
N ALA A 7 34.55 -35.03 -30.67
CA ALA A 7 34.09 -34.10 -29.63
C ALA A 7 32.76 -34.50 -28.97
N LYS A 8 31.82 -35.08 -29.73
CA LYS A 8 30.51 -35.55 -29.20
C LYS A 8 30.66 -36.80 -28.32
N GLY A 9 31.64 -37.67 -28.63
CA GLY A 9 31.91 -38.87 -27.83
C GLY A 9 32.48 -38.52 -26.43
N TYR A 10 33.38 -37.58 -26.33
CA TYR A 10 33.97 -37.15 -25.06
C TYR A 10 32.97 -36.43 -24.15
N ALA A 11 32.03 -35.66 -24.72
CA ALA A 11 30.96 -35.02 -23.98
C ALA A 11 30.02 -36.05 -23.33
N LEU A 12 29.67 -37.10 -24.05
CA LEU A 12 28.77 -38.15 -23.57
C LEU A 12 29.43 -39.02 -22.48
N VAL A 13 30.72 -39.36 -22.64
CA VAL A 13 31.52 -40.07 -21.62
C VAL A 13 31.65 -39.18 -20.36
N GLY A 14 31.87 -37.89 -20.48
CA GLY A 14 31.93 -36.97 -19.35
C GLY A 14 30.63 -36.93 -18.54
N VAL A 15 29.48 -36.88 -19.21
CA VAL A 15 28.15 -36.90 -18.55
C VAL A 15 27.92 -38.22 -17.82
N VAL A 16 28.25 -39.37 -18.44
CA VAL A 16 28.08 -40.67 -17.80
C VAL A 16 28.99 -40.82 -16.58
N VAL A 17 30.26 -40.35 -16.63
CA VAL A 17 31.14 -40.37 -15.48
C VAL A 17 30.61 -39.52 -14.33
N VAL A 18 30.08 -38.36 -14.61
CA VAL A 18 29.47 -37.50 -13.59
C VAL A 18 28.25 -38.18 -12.92
N ILE A 19 27.38 -38.81 -13.72
CA ILE A 19 26.23 -39.55 -13.21
C ILE A 19 26.67 -40.72 -12.32
N VAL A 20 27.67 -41.49 -12.74
CA VAL A 20 28.20 -42.64 -11.97
C VAL A 20 28.83 -42.16 -10.66
N LEU A 21 29.62 -41.12 -10.68
CA LEU A 21 30.24 -40.57 -9.46
C LEU A 21 29.17 -39.99 -8.50
N ALA A 22 28.13 -39.39 -9.01
CA ALA A 22 27.04 -38.89 -8.19
C ALA A 22 26.18 -40.01 -7.58
N THR A 23 25.94 -41.09 -8.33
CA THR A 23 25.14 -42.24 -7.83
C THR A 23 25.92 -43.14 -6.86
N THR A 24 27.25 -43.18 -6.97
CA THR A 24 28.12 -43.91 -6.03
C THR A 24 28.47 -43.16 -4.77
N GLY A 25 28.05 -41.85 -4.64
CA GLY A 25 28.30 -41.03 -3.49
C GLY A 25 29.76 -40.54 -3.34
N VAL A 26 30.67 -40.90 -4.28
CA VAL A 26 32.07 -40.54 -4.26
C VAL A 26 32.30 -39.06 -4.53
N TRP A 27 31.46 -38.47 -5.38
CA TRP A 27 31.47 -37.04 -5.67
C TRP A 27 30.08 -36.57 -6.12
N ASN A 28 29.51 -35.62 -5.39
CA ASN A 28 28.24 -34.99 -5.74
C ASN A 28 28.48 -33.54 -6.14
N PRO A 29 28.56 -33.19 -7.44
CA PRO A 29 28.72 -31.84 -7.91
C PRO A 29 27.43 -31.02 -7.81
N PHE A 30 26.26 -31.64 -7.65
CA PHE A 30 24.98 -30.98 -7.70
C PHE A 30 24.82 -29.85 -6.67
N PRO A 31 25.26 -29.98 -5.41
CA PRO A 31 25.17 -28.85 -4.47
C PRO A 31 25.97 -27.63 -4.91
N ARG A 32 27.16 -27.82 -5.51
CA ARG A 32 27.98 -26.72 -6.02
C ARG A 32 27.44 -26.12 -7.31
N ILE A 33 26.97 -26.95 -8.23
CA ILE A 33 26.32 -26.47 -9.47
C ILE A 33 25.01 -25.75 -9.10
N TRP A 34 24.24 -26.30 -8.16
CA TRP A 34 22.97 -25.73 -7.68
C TRP A 34 23.20 -24.42 -6.92
N SER A 35 24.25 -24.33 -6.11
CA SER A 35 24.63 -23.08 -5.46
C SER A 35 25.10 -22.02 -6.45
N TRP A 36 25.81 -22.42 -7.51
CA TRP A 36 26.24 -21.51 -8.59
C TRP A 36 25.05 -21.06 -9.46
N ILE A 37 24.11 -21.94 -9.78
CA ILE A 37 22.88 -21.61 -10.51
C ILE A 37 21.94 -20.75 -9.67
N ASN A 38 21.94 -20.93 -8.34
CA ASN A 38 21.14 -20.16 -7.38
C ASN A 38 21.89 -18.95 -6.79
N GLN A 39 23.10 -18.65 -7.23
CA GLN A 39 23.71 -17.35 -6.94
C GLN A 39 22.91 -16.30 -7.72
N SER A 40 21.90 -15.74 -7.04
CA SER A 40 21.20 -14.58 -7.54
C SER A 40 22.18 -13.41 -7.60
N ASP A 41 22.23 -12.72 -8.72
CA ASP A 41 22.96 -11.47 -8.81
C ASP A 41 22.48 -10.54 -7.70
N PRO A 42 23.39 -9.77 -7.07
CA PRO A 42 23.00 -8.84 -6.02
C PRO A 42 21.97 -7.84 -6.56
N ILE A 43 20.77 -7.82 -5.97
CA ILE A 43 19.70 -6.92 -6.44
C ILE A 43 19.90 -5.47 -6.01
N ALA A 44 20.84 -5.23 -5.07
CA ALA A 44 21.23 -3.88 -4.61
C ALA A 44 22.67 -3.94 -4.06
N GLU A 45 23.64 -4.14 -4.95
CA GLU A 45 25.04 -4.36 -4.59
C GLU A 45 25.60 -3.20 -3.76
N GLY A 46 26.29 -3.55 -2.67
CA GLY A 46 27.01 -2.60 -1.80
C GLY A 46 26.10 -1.77 -0.86
N VAL A 47 24.78 -1.89 -0.95
CA VAL A 47 23.83 -1.12 -0.12
C VAL A 47 22.97 -2.03 0.75
N ALA A 48 22.64 -3.24 0.27
CA ALA A 48 21.83 -4.19 1.03
C ALA A 48 22.60 -4.72 2.25
N SER A 49 21.98 -4.69 3.44
CA SER A 49 22.53 -5.34 4.64
C SER A 49 22.52 -6.85 4.49
N TRP A 50 21.51 -7.38 3.81
CA TRP A 50 21.37 -8.79 3.49
C TRP A 50 20.44 -8.97 2.27
N GLN A 51 20.62 -10.11 1.62
CA GLN A 51 19.75 -10.62 0.56
C GLN A 51 19.42 -12.08 0.84
N THR A 52 18.18 -12.48 0.59
CA THR A 52 17.72 -13.86 0.78
C THR A 52 16.76 -14.26 -0.31
N SER A 53 16.76 -15.54 -0.67
CA SER A 53 15.79 -16.12 -1.58
C SER A 53 14.50 -16.48 -0.84
N ILE A 54 13.37 -16.09 -1.40
CA ILE A 54 12.02 -16.33 -0.86
C ILE A 54 11.25 -17.37 -1.70
N GLY A 55 10.24 -17.99 -1.08
CA GLY A 55 9.53 -19.14 -1.63
C GLY A 55 8.79 -18.94 -2.96
N GLY A 56 8.64 -17.69 -3.41
CA GLY A 56 7.95 -17.32 -4.66
C GLY A 56 7.78 -15.81 -4.78
N SER A 57 7.05 -15.37 -5.78
CA SER A 57 6.68 -13.95 -5.91
C SER A 57 5.69 -13.56 -4.81
N PRO A 58 6.01 -12.61 -3.94
CA PRO A 58 5.12 -12.19 -2.87
C PRO A 58 3.93 -11.39 -3.42
N ARG A 59 2.78 -11.53 -2.77
CA ARG A 59 1.60 -10.67 -2.99
C ARG A 59 1.67 -9.40 -2.15
N SER A 60 2.17 -9.53 -0.93
CA SER A 60 2.36 -8.44 0.01
C SER A 60 3.64 -8.63 0.80
N VAL A 61 4.28 -7.52 1.14
CA VAL A 61 5.39 -7.48 2.10
C VAL A 61 5.14 -6.30 3.02
N THR A 62 5.30 -6.51 4.31
CA THR A 62 5.14 -5.46 5.32
C THR A 62 6.16 -5.64 6.43
N ILE A 63 6.70 -4.54 6.93
CA ILE A 63 7.60 -4.55 8.10
C ILE A 63 6.74 -4.38 9.36
N SER A 64 6.95 -5.25 10.35
CA SER A 64 6.15 -5.30 11.57
C SER A 64 6.97 -5.78 12.76
N GLY A 65 7.12 -4.99 13.80
CA GLY A 65 7.72 -5.39 15.08
C GLY A 65 9.08 -6.10 14.96
N GLY A 66 9.97 -5.62 14.10
CA GLY A 66 11.28 -6.21 13.84
C GLY A 66 11.27 -7.45 12.91
N ALA A 67 10.12 -7.81 12.37
CA ALA A 67 9.95 -8.86 11.36
C ALA A 67 9.49 -8.29 10.02
N ILE A 68 9.78 -9.02 8.95
CA ILE A 68 9.27 -8.77 7.59
C ILE A 68 8.26 -9.87 7.31
N VAL A 69 7.01 -9.49 7.14
CA VAL A 69 5.89 -10.39 6.84
C VAL A 69 5.69 -10.45 5.35
N VAL A 70 5.80 -11.63 4.77
CA VAL A 70 5.69 -11.90 3.34
C VAL A 70 4.46 -12.76 3.10
N GLY A 71 3.46 -12.21 2.43
CA GLY A 71 2.25 -12.91 2.05
C GLY A 71 2.39 -13.52 0.64
N TYR A 72 2.10 -14.81 0.53
CA TYR A 72 1.98 -15.55 -0.73
C TYR A 72 0.52 -15.93 -1.00
N ARG A 73 0.29 -16.75 -2.00
CA ARG A 73 -1.06 -17.19 -2.36
C ARG A 73 -1.71 -18.11 -1.31
N THR A 74 -0.91 -18.95 -0.67
CA THR A 74 -1.39 -20.00 0.24
C THR A 74 -0.58 -20.09 1.53
N SER A 75 0.34 -19.17 1.74
CA SER A 75 1.16 -19.13 2.96
C SER A 75 1.61 -17.71 3.28
N VAL A 76 1.90 -17.50 4.54
CA VAL A 76 2.52 -16.29 5.08
C VAL A 76 3.79 -16.69 5.80
N GLU A 77 4.87 -15.99 5.52
CA GLU A 77 6.17 -16.22 6.15
C GLU A 77 6.68 -14.95 6.81
N ALA A 78 7.34 -15.06 7.95
CA ALA A 78 8.04 -13.94 8.56
C ALA A 78 9.54 -14.17 8.52
N TYR A 79 10.27 -13.07 8.31
CA TYR A 79 11.73 -13.04 8.28
C TYR A 79 12.23 -11.99 9.27
N GLY A 80 13.31 -12.28 9.96
CA GLY A 80 13.96 -11.32 10.86
C GLY A 80 14.56 -10.16 10.08
N ILE A 81 14.25 -8.92 10.47
CA ILE A 81 14.73 -7.72 9.77
C ILE A 81 16.24 -7.59 9.79
N THR A 82 16.90 -8.09 10.84
CA THR A 82 18.37 -7.94 11.03
C THR A 82 19.17 -8.83 10.10
N ALA A 83 18.71 -10.06 9.83
CA ALA A 83 19.50 -11.07 9.13
C ALA A 83 18.77 -11.73 7.93
N GLY A 84 17.53 -11.39 7.66
CA GLY A 84 16.75 -11.99 6.58
C GLY A 84 16.46 -13.49 6.75
N VAL A 85 16.64 -14.03 7.96
CA VAL A 85 16.37 -15.45 8.26
C VAL A 85 14.88 -15.64 8.52
N ARG A 86 14.31 -16.71 7.95
CA ARG A 86 12.91 -17.05 8.17
C ARG A 86 12.67 -17.45 9.62
N LEU A 87 11.76 -16.75 10.28
CA LEU A 87 11.35 -16.96 11.67
C LEU A 87 10.27 -18.04 11.79
N TRP A 88 9.21 -17.90 11.00
CA TRP A 88 8.09 -18.83 11.01
C TRP A 88 7.36 -18.83 9.66
N LYS A 89 6.44 -19.78 9.51
CA LYS A 89 5.54 -19.92 8.38
C LYS A 89 4.16 -20.34 8.88
N SER A 90 3.10 -19.81 8.26
CA SER A 90 1.69 -20.16 8.49
C SER A 90 0.98 -20.42 7.17
N ASP A 91 0.03 -21.35 7.16
CA ASP A 91 -0.83 -21.63 6.02
C ASP A 91 -2.02 -20.65 6.05
N ALA A 92 -1.94 -19.60 5.25
CA ALA A 92 -2.97 -18.56 5.12
C ALA A 92 -2.96 -17.98 3.70
N ASP A 93 -4.11 -17.48 3.25
CA ASP A 93 -4.27 -16.92 1.90
C ASP A 93 -4.06 -15.42 1.86
N TRP A 94 -4.10 -14.75 3.00
CA TRP A 94 -3.85 -13.33 3.16
C TRP A 94 -3.21 -13.02 4.51
N ALA A 95 -2.51 -11.91 4.56
CA ALA A 95 -1.96 -11.33 5.76
C ALA A 95 -2.14 -9.81 5.76
N GLY A 96 -2.43 -9.26 6.93
CA GLY A 96 -2.35 -7.85 7.25
C GLY A 96 -1.47 -7.64 8.48
N VAL A 97 -1.03 -6.42 8.70
CA VAL A 97 -0.29 -6.02 9.90
C VAL A 97 -1.07 -4.94 10.60
N ALA A 98 -1.18 -5.03 11.91
CA ALA A 98 -1.73 -3.98 12.75
C ALA A 98 -0.75 -3.67 13.89
N GLY A 99 -0.86 -2.47 14.45
CA GLY A 99 0.08 -2.02 15.46
C GLY A 99 1.40 -1.52 14.88
N GLY A 100 2.16 -0.83 15.72
CA GLY A 100 3.52 -0.38 15.44
C GLY A 100 4.48 -0.88 16.50
N ASP A 101 5.75 -1.01 16.16
CA ASP A 101 6.84 -1.39 17.07
C ASP A 101 6.48 -2.56 18.02
N SER A 102 6.37 -2.27 19.33
CA SER A 102 6.09 -3.27 20.37
C SER A 102 4.67 -3.84 20.30
N ASP A 103 3.73 -3.08 19.73
CA ASP A 103 2.30 -3.47 19.67
C ASP A 103 1.95 -4.18 18.36
N ALA A 104 2.90 -4.31 17.47
CA ALA A 104 2.71 -4.95 16.20
C ALA A 104 2.21 -6.40 16.32
N VAL A 105 1.28 -6.73 15.42
CA VAL A 105 0.74 -8.09 15.26
C VAL A 105 0.57 -8.40 13.78
N VAL A 106 0.56 -9.67 13.44
CA VAL A 106 0.23 -10.16 12.09
C VAL A 106 -1.15 -10.78 12.13
N VAL A 107 -2.04 -10.31 11.30
CA VAL A 107 -3.39 -10.86 11.16
C VAL A 107 -3.41 -11.73 9.90
N VAL A 108 -3.79 -12.98 10.04
CA VAL A 108 -3.81 -13.93 8.93
C VAL A 108 -5.18 -14.61 8.81
N GLY A 109 -5.56 -14.98 7.60
CA GLY A 109 -6.81 -15.69 7.37
C GLY A 109 -6.83 -16.40 6.03
N ARG A 110 -7.96 -17.08 5.75
CA ARG A 110 -8.21 -17.79 4.50
C ARG A 110 -9.35 -17.15 3.73
N LEU A 111 -9.27 -17.17 2.42
CA LEU A 111 -10.27 -16.51 1.55
C LEU A 111 -11.64 -17.18 1.57
N LEU A 112 -11.68 -18.52 1.77
CA LEU A 112 -12.91 -19.30 1.65
C LEU A 112 -13.49 -19.74 3.01
N THR A 113 -12.89 -19.29 4.11
CA THR A 113 -13.37 -19.60 5.46
C THR A 113 -13.54 -18.32 6.26
N LYS A 114 -14.53 -18.30 7.13
CA LYS A 114 -14.68 -17.23 8.12
C LYS A 114 -13.57 -17.30 9.16
N GLY A 115 -13.32 -16.15 9.76
CA GLY A 115 -12.39 -16.01 10.85
C GLY A 115 -10.97 -15.63 10.46
N TYR A 116 -10.18 -15.37 11.48
CA TYR A 116 -8.78 -14.96 11.37
C TYR A 116 -8.00 -15.33 12.63
N GLU A 117 -6.69 -15.28 12.52
CA GLU A 117 -5.76 -15.41 13.64
C GLU A 117 -4.91 -14.16 13.76
N VAL A 118 -4.65 -13.74 14.99
CA VAL A 118 -3.67 -12.70 15.31
C VAL A 118 -2.43 -13.36 15.86
N LEU A 119 -1.31 -13.14 15.17
CA LEU A 119 -0.03 -13.79 15.47
C LEU A 119 0.97 -12.77 16.02
N ASP A 120 1.89 -13.27 16.84
CA ASP A 120 3.08 -12.53 17.24
C ASP A 120 4.05 -12.45 16.05
N PRO A 121 4.54 -11.26 15.66
CA PRO A 121 5.42 -11.11 14.49
C PRO A 121 6.75 -11.87 14.59
N ALA A 122 7.31 -11.99 15.79
CA ALA A 122 8.62 -12.60 15.99
C ALA A 122 8.54 -14.12 16.07
N THR A 123 7.47 -14.69 16.63
CA THR A 123 7.38 -16.11 16.96
C THR A 123 6.33 -16.86 16.15
N GLY A 124 5.37 -16.17 15.54
CA GLY A 124 4.20 -16.78 14.90
C GLY A 124 3.19 -17.38 15.90
N ALA A 125 3.37 -17.19 17.18
CA ALA A 125 2.46 -17.69 18.21
C ALA A 125 1.09 -17.01 18.08
N VAL A 126 0.00 -17.81 18.14
CA VAL A 126 -1.36 -17.30 18.09
C VAL A 126 -1.68 -16.58 19.41
N ARG A 127 -2.04 -15.31 19.31
CA ARG A 127 -2.48 -14.47 20.43
C ARG A 127 -4.01 -14.43 20.59
N ARG A 128 -4.70 -14.35 19.45
CA ARG A 128 -6.17 -14.32 19.39
C ARG A 128 -6.62 -15.07 18.15
N ARG A 129 -7.74 -15.74 18.24
CA ARG A 129 -8.42 -16.39 17.13
C ARG A 129 -9.88 -15.99 17.13
N ASP A 130 -10.39 -15.71 15.95
CA ASP A 130 -11.81 -15.55 15.66
C ASP A 130 -12.24 -16.56 14.60
N THR A 131 -13.45 -17.10 14.71
CA THR A 131 -13.99 -18.11 13.77
C THR A 131 -15.21 -17.63 13.00
N GLU A 132 -15.72 -16.42 13.33
CA GLU A 132 -17.01 -15.93 12.85
C GLU A 132 -16.87 -14.69 11.94
N ALA A 133 -15.73 -13.99 11.99
CA ALA A 133 -15.50 -12.79 11.22
C ALA A 133 -15.61 -13.08 9.73
N THR A 134 -16.37 -12.26 9.01
CA THR A 134 -16.57 -12.34 7.56
C THR A 134 -15.65 -11.41 6.79
N ALA A 135 -15.18 -10.34 7.44
CA ALA A 135 -14.19 -9.42 6.88
C ALA A 135 -13.30 -8.85 7.99
N VAL A 136 -12.08 -8.50 7.67
CA VAL A 136 -11.09 -7.94 8.60
C VAL A 136 -10.27 -6.87 7.89
N TRP A 137 -10.01 -5.77 8.60
CA TRP A 137 -9.13 -4.67 8.15
C TRP A 137 -8.10 -4.38 9.23
N THR A 138 -6.89 -4.06 8.82
CA THR A 138 -5.78 -3.78 9.71
C THR A 138 -5.33 -2.33 9.60
N TYR A 139 -5.15 -1.69 10.76
CA TYR A 139 -4.69 -0.32 10.90
C TYR A 139 -3.49 -0.26 11.86
N ALA A 140 -2.78 0.86 11.85
CA ALA A 140 -1.62 1.03 12.73
C ALA A 140 -1.96 1.03 14.23
N ASP A 141 -3.21 1.28 14.58
CA ASP A 141 -3.70 1.39 15.95
C ASP A 141 -4.92 0.50 16.23
N ALA A 142 -5.43 -0.22 15.22
CA ALA A 142 -6.59 -1.07 15.37
C ALA A 142 -6.64 -2.27 14.42
N VAL A 143 -7.40 -3.28 14.80
CA VAL A 143 -7.95 -4.31 13.92
C VAL A 143 -9.47 -4.15 13.94
N LEU A 144 -10.08 -3.98 12.75
CA LEU A 144 -11.52 -4.04 12.60
C LEU A 144 -11.94 -5.43 12.13
N ASP A 145 -12.95 -6.00 12.74
CA ASP A 145 -13.62 -7.19 12.22
C ASP A 145 -15.13 -6.97 12.05
N LEU A 146 -15.68 -7.61 11.04
CA LEU A 146 -17.10 -7.61 10.76
C LEU A 146 -17.63 -9.03 10.87
N ARG A 147 -18.65 -9.22 11.69
CA ARG A 147 -19.38 -10.49 11.84
C ARG A 147 -20.81 -10.30 11.36
N CYS A 148 -21.26 -11.20 10.49
CA CYS A 148 -22.62 -11.18 9.98
C CYS A 148 -23.27 -12.56 10.25
N PRO A 149 -23.94 -12.74 11.41
CA PRO A 149 -24.62 -13.99 11.73
C PRO A 149 -25.78 -14.23 10.77
N ARG A 150 -26.45 -13.16 10.30
CA ARG A 150 -27.51 -13.19 9.29
C ARG A 150 -27.32 -12.06 8.28
N ALA A 151 -27.93 -12.23 7.10
CA ALA A 151 -27.96 -11.17 6.11
C ALA A 151 -28.68 -9.93 6.67
N GLY A 152 -28.05 -8.75 6.61
CA GLY A 152 -28.58 -7.50 7.13
C GLY A 152 -28.40 -7.29 8.65
N GLU A 153 -27.82 -8.25 9.36
CA GLU A 153 -27.50 -8.15 10.79
C GLU A 153 -25.99 -8.35 10.96
N CYS A 154 -25.22 -7.31 10.80
CA CYS A 154 -23.77 -7.34 10.96
C CYS A 154 -23.33 -6.55 12.19
N GLU A 155 -22.22 -6.94 12.76
CA GLU A 155 -21.57 -6.30 13.88
C GLU A 155 -20.13 -5.99 13.51
N LEU A 156 -19.75 -4.72 13.55
CA LEU A 156 -18.40 -4.25 13.37
C LEU A 156 -17.77 -4.02 14.74
N SER A 157 -16.63 -4.64 14.99
CA SER A 157 -15.85 -4.47 16.22
C SER A 157 -14.48 -3.91 15.91
N ALA A 158 -13.99 -3.02 16.77
CA ALA A 158 -12.61 -2.56 16.76
C ALA A 158 -11.84 -3.11 17.95
N TRP A 159 -10.62 -3.52 17.72
CA TRP A 159 -9.73 -4.12 18.72
C TRP A 159 -8.41 -3.37 18.74
N GLU A 160 -7.85 -3.16 19.91
CA GLU A 160 -6.41 -2.87 19.99
C GLU A 160 -5.63 -4.02 19.35
N PRO A 161 -4.51 -3.77 18.66
CA PRO A 161 -3.76 -4.81 17.96
C PRO A 161 -3.47 -6.03 18.84
N ARG A 162 -3.04 -5.83 20.08
CA ARG A 162 -2.77 -6.90 21.05
C ARG A 162 -3.91 -7.14 22.05
N GLY A 163 -5.01 -6.40 21.93
CA GLY A 163 -6.14 -6.47 22.84
C GLY A 163 -6.89 -7.80 22.77
N SER A 164 -7.45 -8.20 23.93
CA SER A 164 -8.30 -9.40 24.05
C SER A 164 -9.79 -9.07 24.17
N GLN A 165 -10.13 -7.79 24.32
CA GLN A 165 -11.50 -7.27 24.33
C GLN A 165 -11.65 -6.22 23.24
N PRO A 166 -12.82 -6.10 22.60
CA PRO A 166 -13.06 -5.02 21.66
C PRO A 166 -13.06 -3.67 22.38
N MET A 167 -12.50 -2.65 21.74
CA MET A 167 -12.59 -1.26 22.19
C MET A 167 -14.03 -0.77 22.10
N TRP A 168 -14.70 -1.16 21.03
CA TRP A 168 -16.10 -0.88 20.78
C TRP A 168 -16.69 -1.85 19.77
N THR A 169 -18.02 -1.90 19.73
CA THR A 169 -18.80 -2.70 18.79
C THR A 169 -20.02 -1.91 18.37
N VAL A 170 -20.35 -1.97 17.07
CA VAL A 170 -21.51 -1.27 16.50
C VAL A 170 -22.24 -2.17 15.50
N GLY A 171 -23.57 -2.17 15.56
CA GLY A 171 -24.41 -2.85 14.58
C GLY A 171 -24.41 -2.12 13.24
N THR A 172 -24.33 -2.86 12.12
CA THR A 172 -24.42 -2.33 10.76
C THR A 172 -25.24 -3.26 9.87
N PRO A 173 -25.98 -2.74 8.87
CA PRO A 173 -26.91 -3.56 8.08
C PRO A 173 -26.23 -4.39 6.98
N GLY A 174 -24.92 -4.25 6.74
CA GLY A 174 -24.35 -4.86 5.57
C GLY A 174 -22.90 -5.27 5.64
N ILE A 175 -22.51 -6.10 4.67
CA ILE A 175 -21.11 -6.40 4.35
C ILE A 175 -20.69 -5.43 3.26
N GLY A 176 -19.77 -4.55 3.59
CA GLY A 176 -19.15 -3.64 2.65
C GLY A 176 -17.65 -3.61 2.83
N PHE A 177 -16.99 -2.83 2.04
CA PHE A 177 -15.60 -2.45 2.28
C PHE A 177 -15.58 -1.09 2.97
N VAL A 178 -14.56 -0.87 3.78
CA VAL A 178 -14.42 0.41 4.48
C VAL A 178 -14.09 1.50 3.47
N LEU A 179 -14.91 2.56 3.45
CA LEU A 179 -14.70 3.76 2.66
C LEU A 179 -13.94 4.78 3.48
N ASP A 180 -12.81 5.20 2.99
CA ASP A 180 -12.03 6.32 3.51
C ASP A 180 -11.19 6.92 2.38
N ALA A 181 -10.69 8.13 2.54
CA ALA A 181 -9.73 8.68 1.61
C ALA A 181 -8.40 7.93 1.73
N ALA A 182 -7.87 7.49 0.61
CA ALA A 182 -6.60 6.79 0.53
C ALA A 182 -5.78 7.34 -0.65
N ASN A 183 -4.49 7.05 -0.66
CA ASN A 183 -3.64 7.16 -1.84
C ASN A 183 -3.40 5.76 -2.43
N PRO A 184 -4.44 5.02 -2.84
CA PRO A 184 -4.17 3.92 -3.71
C PRO A 184 -3.58 4.55 -4.97
N ASP A 185 -2.95 3.90 -5.80
CA ASP A 185 -2.48 4.34 -7.10
C ASP A 185 -3.19 5.61 -7.61
N LEU A 186 -2.54 6.76 -7.60
CA LEU A 186 -3.07 7.95 -8.25
C LEU A 186 -3.18 7.61 -9.73
N PRO A 187 -4.39 7.40 -10.28
CA PRO A 187 -4.60 6.62 -11.51
C PRO A 187 -3.93 7.21 -12.76
N ASP A 188 -3.63 8.50 -12.77
CA ASP A 188 -3.01 9.17 -13.91
C ASP A 188 -1.48 9.22 -13.83
N THR A 189 -0.89 8.63 -12.81
CA THR A 189 0.55 8.73 -12.58
C THR A 189 1.30 7.44 -12.90
N GLN A 190 0.59 6.31 -13.07
CA GLN A 190 1.22 5.00 -13.31
C GLN A 190 0.43 4.14 -14.30
N PRO A 191 1.10 3.51 -15.29
CA PRO A 191 0.48 2.48 -16.11
C PRO A 191 0.07 1.28 -15.22
N PRO A 192 -1.11 0.68 -15.44
CA PRO A 192 -1.53 -0.50 -14.70
C PRO A 192 -0.47 -1.62 -14.78
N GLY A 193 -0.08 -2.16 -13.63
CA GLY A 193 0.83 -3.30 -13.53
C GLY A 193 2.33 -3.01 -13.59
N SER A 194 2.76 -1.77 -13.82
CA SER A 194 4.18 -1.39 -13.90
C SER A 194 4.74 -0.67 -12.69
N SER A 195 4.00 -0.60 -11.59
CA SER A 195 4.47 0.11 -10.39
C SER A 195 5.70 -0.55 -9.78
N ARG A 196 6.76 0.23 -9.66
CA ARG A 196 8.00 -0.15 -8.96
C ARG A 196 7.94 0.07 -7.45
N ILE A 197 6.87 0.70 -6.96
CA ILE A 197 6.59 0.87 -5.54
C ILE A 197 5.22 0.26 -5.29
N ALA A 198 5.12 -0.67 -4.35
CA ALA A 198 3.86 -1.32 -4.04
C ALA A 198 2.88 -0.35 -3.38
N ALA A 199 1.61 -0.47 -3.71
CA ALA A 199 0.55 0.15 -2.93
C ALA A 199 0.63 -0.36 -1.49
N GLY A 200 0.52 0.53 -0.50
CA GLY A 200 0.66 0.16 0.90
C GLY A 200 2.09 -0.15 1.37
N ALA A 201 3.13 0.19 0.58
CA ALA A 201 4.53 -0.02 0.98
C ALA A 201 4.89 0.63 2.33
N GLY A 202 4.17 1.68 2.74
CA GLY A 202 4.37 2.37 4.03
C GLY A 202 3.81 1.64 5.25
N GLY A 203 3.23 0.46 5.06
CA GLY A 203 2.57 -0.28 6.14
C GLY A 203 1.15 0.20 6.42
N PRO A 204 0.53 -0.23 7.52
CA PRO A 204 -0.83 0.13 7.85
C PRO A 204 -0.93 1.61 8.23
N ARG A 205 -2.03 2.25 7.79
CA ARG A 205 -2.40 3.61 8.20
C ARG A 205 -3.04 3.57 9.59
N ARG A 206 -3.16 4.72 10.23
CA ARG A 206 -4.02 4.85 11.41
C ARG A 206 -5.48 4.66 11.03
N LEU A 207 -6.28 4.19 11.96
CA LEU A 207 -7.73 4.14 11.80
C LEU A 207 -8.26 5.57 11.69
N PRO A 208 -8.90 5.96 10.57
CA PRO A 208 -9.46 7.29 10.41
C PRO A 208 -10.53 7.57 11.48
N SER A 209 -10.71 8.83 11.85
CA SER A 209 -11.75 9.23 12.83
C SER A 209 -13.17 8.90 12.38
N LEU A 210 -13.37 8.80 11.06
CA LEU A 210 -14.62 8.39 10.44
C LEU A 210 -14.34 7.33 9.37
N ILE A 211 -15.20 6.33 9.30
CA ILE A 211 -15.22 5.35 8.22
C ILE A 211 -16.64 5.23 7.65
N GLY A 212 -16.75 4.92 6.38
CA GLY A 212 -18.02 4.64 5.72
C GLY A 212 -18.18 3.14 5.46
N LEU A 213 -19.35 2.61 5.72
CA LEU A 213 -19.72 1.22 5.45
C LEU A 213 -20.88 1.21 4.46
N PRO A 214 -20.67 0.84 3.20
CA PRO A 214 -21.74 0.70 2.24
C PRO A 214 -22.55 -0.58 2.49
N GLY A 215 -23.86 -0.45 2.53
CA GLY A 215 -24.81 -1.55 2.66
C GLY A 215 -26.19 -1.12 2.19
N ASP A 216 -26.93 -1.98 1.47
CA ASP A 216 -28.30 -1.76 1.01
C ASP A 216 -28.54 -0.41 0.28
N GLY A 217 -27.57 0.02 -0.54
CA GLY A 217 -27.62 1.29 -1.26
C GLY A 217 -27.44 2.53 -0.38
N LYS A 218 -27.08 2.35 0.88
CA LYS A 218 -26.79 3.41 1.85
C LYS A 218 -25.33 3.30 2.29
N ILE A 219 -24.84 4.38 2.87
CA ILE A 219 -23.54 4.42 3.53
C ILE A 219 -23.76 4.85 4.96
N GLU A 220 -23.40 3.98 5.89
CA GLU A 220 -23.34 4.28 7.31
C GLU A 220 -21.98 4.84 7.65
N VAL A 221 -21.95 5.98 8.30
CA VAL A 221 -20.72 6.63 8.75
C VAL A 221 -20.56 6.35 10.24
N VAL A 222 -19.45 5.71 10.57
CA VAL A 222 -19.09 5.33 11.93
C VAL A 222 -18.01 6.27 12.45
N ASP A 223 -18.25 6.86 13.61
CA ASP A 223 -17.24 7.53 14.43
C ASP A 223 -16.40 6.45 15.13
N THR A 224 -15.15 6.35 14.75
CA THR A 224 -14.25 5.28 15.23
C THR A 224 -13.72 5.51 16.64
N ALA A 225 -13.78 6.75 17.14
CA ALA A 225 -13.41 7.04 18.51
C ALA A 225 -14.49 6.58 19.52
N GLN A 226 -15.76 6.60 19.08
CA GLN A 226 -16.91 6.27 19.92
C GLN A 226 -17.58 4.93 19.57
N GLY A 227 -17.26 4.34 18.42
CA GLY A 227 -17.86 3.10 17.94
C GLY A 227 -19.38 3.24 17.73
N ARG A 228 -19.82 4.34 17.09
CA ARG A 228 -21.24 4.57 16.83
C ARG A 228 -21.50 5.11 15.43
N VAL A 229 -22.63 4.73 14.85
CA VAL A 229 -23.12 5.32 13.61
C VAL A 229 -23.56 6.77 13.90
N VAL A 230 -22.90 7.73 13.25
CA VAL A 230 -23.18 9.17 13.39
C VAL A 230 -24.05 9.70 12.26
N GLN A 231 -24.07 9.00 11.11
CA GLN A 231 -24.83 9.40 9.95
C GLN A 231 -25.13 8.22 9.04
N THR A 232 -26.28 8.27 8.36
CA THR A 232 -26.60 7.38 7.24
C THR A 232 -26.88 8.23 6.00
N ARG A 233 -26.23 7.91 4.87
CA ARG A 233 -26.40 8.61 3.60
C ARG A 233 -26.87 7.64 2.51
N THR A 234 -27.81 8.12 1.69
CA THR A 234 -28.21 7.45 0.46
C THR A 234 -27.70 8.29 -0.71
N PRO A 235 -26.67 7.84 -1.44
CA PRO A 235 -26.17 8.57 -2.61
C PRO A 235 -27.26 8.70 -3.67
N GLY A 236 -27.41 9.87 -4.28
CA GLY A 236 -28.21 10.06 -5.48
C GLY A 236 -27.58 9.34 -6.69
N ARG A 237 -28.32 9.30 -7.81
CA ARG A 237 -27.90 8.57 -9.02
C ARG A 237 -26.55 9.04 -9.57
N ASP A 238 -26.27 10.35 -9.49
CA ASP A 238 -25.06 10.98 -10.02
C ASP A 238 -24.11 11.45 -8.89
N GLN A 239 -24.26 10.83 -7.73
CA GLN A 239 -23.53 11.17 -6.52
C GLN A 239 -22.69 10.01 -6.03
N ARG A 240 -21.52 10.35 -5.47
CA ARG A 240 -20.70 9.47 -4.63
C ARG A 240 -20.56 10.10 -3.24
N VAL A 241 -20.67 9.28 -2.24
CA VAL A 241 -20.31 9.65 -0.87
C VAL A 241 -18.91 9.14 -0.59
N ALA A 242 -18.05 10.03 -0.09
CA ALA A 242 -16.72 9.71 0.39
C ALA A 242 -16.59 10.16 1.85
N VAL A 243 -15.81 9.42 2.61
CA VAL A 243 -15.50 9.75 4.00
C VAL A 243 -14.03 10.14 4.07
N VAL A 244 -13.75 11.31 4.60
CA VAL A 244 -12.39 11.84 4.74
C VAL A 244 -12.25 12.41 6.12
N GLY A 245 -11.38 11.79 6.92
CA GLY A 245 -11.05 12.24 8.28
C GLY A 245 -12.28 12.63 9.10
N SER A 246 -12.52 13.93 9.19
CA SER A 246 -13.59 14.50 9.99
C SER A 246 -14.86 14.86 9.21
N ARG A 247 -14.96 14.53 7.91
CA ARG A 247 -16.08 14.96 7.04
C ARG A 247 -16.64 13.86 6.16
N VAL A 248 -17.92 14.04 5.83
CA VAL A 248 -18.62 13.25 4.81
C VAL A 248 -18.78 14.12 3.57
N LEU A 249 -18.16 13.71 2.47
CA LEU A 249 -18.20 14.42 1.21
C LEU A 249 -19.26 13.83 0.29
N THR A 250 -20.14 14.65 -0.26
CA THR A 250 -20.99 14.30 -1.38
C THR A 250 -20.37 14.89 -2.64
N VAL A 251 -19.90 14.02 -3.54
CA VAL A 251 -19.34 14.40 -4.84
C VAL A 251 -20.41 14.16 -5.91
N THR A 252 -20.73 15.19 -6.68
CA THR A 252 -21.71 15.11 -7.77
C THR A 252 -21.02 15.35 -9.10
N GLY A 253 -21.33 14.54 -10.12
CA GLY A 253 -20.86 14.73 -11.49
C GLY A 253 -22.04 14.71 -12.47
N GLU A 254 -22.34 15.84 -13.10
CA GLU A 254 -23.42 15.99 -14.07
C GLU A 254 -22.84 16.13 -15.49
N ALA A 255 -23.39 15.39 -16.44
CA ALA A 255 -23.08 15.57 -17.86
C ALA A 255 -24.04 16.60 -18.47
N ARG A 256 -23.49 17.67 -19.04
CA ARG A 256 -24.22 18.67 -19.81
C ARG A 256 -23.46 18.99 -21.08
N ASP A 257 -24.10 18.91 -22.23
CA ASP A 257 -23.46 19.21 -23.53
C ASP A 257 -22.11 18.52 -23.76
N GLY A 258 -21.97 17.26 -23.34
CA GLY A 258 -20.76 16.48 -23.47
C GLY A 258 -19.63 16.87 -22.48
N THR A 259 -19.92 17.77 -21.55
CA THR A 259 -18.96 18.22 -20.51
C THR A 259 -19.44 17.77 -19.13
N CYS A 260 -18.48 17.31 -18.30
CA CYS A 260 -18.75 16.96 -16.92
C CYS A 260 -18.58 18.18 -16.00
N TYR A 261 -19.61 18.43 -15.22
CA TYR A 261 -19.64 19.45 -14.18
C TYR A 261 -19.59 18.77 -12.82
N TYR A 262 -18.60 19.09 -12.04
CA TYR A 262 -18.39 18.50 -10.72
C TYR A 262 -18.70 19.49 -9.62
N SER A 263 -19.20 18.98 -8.50
CA SER A 263 -19.34 19.74 -7.25
C SER A 263 -19.10 18.83 -6.05
N VAL A 264 -18.62 19.43 -4.98
CA VAL A 264 -18.35 18.76 -3.71
C VAL A 264 -19.02 19.53 -2.60
N ILE A 265 -19.76 18.81 -1.76
CA ILE A 265 -20.35 19.34 -0.53
C ILE A 265 -19.82 18.52 0.61
N ALA A 266 -19.21 19.18 1.60
CA ALA A 266 -18.80 18.53 2.85
C ALA A 266 -19.87 18.74 3.92
N HIS A 267 -20.14 17.66 4.64
CA HIS A 267 -21.13 17.62 5.70
C HIS A 267 -20.49 17.35 7.04
N ASP A 268 -21.01 17.99 8.06
CA ASP A 268 -20.69 17.69 9.45
C ASP A 268 -21.35 16.36 9.85
N PRO A 269 -20.57 15.36 10.30
CA PRO A 269 -21.10 14.01 10.53
C PRO A 269 -22.28 13.96 11.51
N PRO A 270 -22.25 14.61 12.71
CA PRO A 270 -23.29 14.46 13.71
C PRO A 270 -24.66 14.99 13.30
N ASN A 271 -24.71 16.03 12.46
CA ASN A 271 -25.97 16.71 12.12
C ASN A 271 -26.27 16.72 10.61
N GLY A 272 -25.34 16.25 9.79
CA GLY A 272 -25.49 16.18 8.34
C GLY A 272 -25.56 17.54 7.64
N ARG A 273 -25.28 18.65 8.32
CA ARG A 273 -25.36 20.00 7.76
C ARG A 273 -24.17 20.26 6.84
N PRO A 274 -24.39 20.96 5.71
CA PRO A 274 -23.28 21.42 4.88
C PRO A 274 -22.36 22.35 5.69
N VAL A 275 -21.07 22.09 5.66
CA VAL A 275 -20.01 22.92 6.28
C VAL A 275 -19.38 23.81 5.21
N TRP A 276 -19.06 23.22 4.07
CA TRP A 276 -18.54 23.95 2.94
C TRP A 276 -19.01 23.29 1.62
N GLN A 277 -18.99 24.07 0.55
CA GLN A 277 -19.32 23.64 -0.79
C GLN A 277 -18.36 24.24 -1.80
N ARG A 278 -17.96 23.43 -2.79
CA ARG A 278 -17.16 23.88 -3.92
C ARG A 278 -17.77 23.40 -5.23
N ALA A 279 -18.15 24.36 -6.05
CA ALA A 279 -18.50 24.11 -7.44
C ALA A 279 -17.23 23.95 -8.29
N ALA A 280 -17.34 23.20 -9.37
CA ALA A 280 -16.30 23.02 -10.37
C ALA A 280 -15.01 22.39 -9.81
N LEU A 281 -15.10 21.61 -8.73
CA LEU A 281 -14.04 20.84 -8.16
C LEU A 281 -14.21 19.36 -8.50
N ASN A 282 -13.28 18.79 -9.25
CA ASN A 282 -13.23 17.36 -9.53
C ASN A 282 -12.29 16.68 -8.54
N LEU A 283 -12.78 15.83 -7.63
CA LEU A 283 -11.97 15.01 -6.72
C LEU A 283 -11.40 13.77 -7.40
N ARG A 284 -11.48 13.69 -8.75
CA ARG A 284 -10.98 12.56 -9.54
C ARG A 284 -11.67 11.23 -9.20
N THR A 285 -12.88 11.30 -8.69
CA THR A 285 -13.69 10.14 -8.33
C THR A 285 -14.41 9.54 -9.52
N ALA A 286 -14.47 10.25 -10.66
CA ALA A 286 -15.07 9.79 -11.90
C ALA A 286 -14.15 8.83 -12.66
N ASP A 287 -14.75 7.89 -13.36
CA ASP A 287 -14.02 7.04 -14.31
C ASP A 287 -13.51 7.87 -15.51
N ASN A 288 -12.35 7.49 -16.08
CA ASN A 288 -11.74 8.17 -17.24
C ASN A 288 -12.51 7.95 -18.56
N GLY A 289 -13.71 7.42 -18.49
CA GLY A 289 -14.61 7.25 -19.62
C GLY A 289 -15.36 8.53 -20.02
N SER A 290 -16.20 8.42 -21.03
CA SER A 290 -17.10 9.51 -21.49
C SER A 290 -18.26 9.81 -20.50
N SER A 291 -18.36 9.07 -19.41
CA SER A 291 -19.38 9.26 -18.38
C SER A 291 -18.82 10.04 -17.18
N CYS A 292 -19.63 10.95 -16.64
CA CYS A 292 -19.31 11.68 -15.41
C CYS A 292 -19.58 10.84 -14.15
N LYS A 293 -19.64 9.53 -14.29
CA LYS A 293 -19.95 8.60 -13.21
C LYS A 293 -18.91 8.65 -12.10
N GLN A 294 -19.35 8.71 -10.88
CA GLN A 294 -18.54 8.80 -9.67
C GLN A 294 -18.38 7.40 -9.06
N ASP A 295 -17.33 6.66 -9.44
CA ASP A 295 -17.11 5.28 -9.01
C ASP A 295 -15.74 5.01 -8.35
N ARG A 296 -14.92 6.07 -8.16
CA ARG A 296 -13.63 5.99 -7.48
C ARG A 296 -13.62 6.78 -6.18
N ASP A 297 -12.82 6.31 -5.23
CA ASP A 297 -12.57 7.07 -4.01
C ASP A 297 -11.61 8.23 -4.28
N PRO A 298 -11.75 9.37 -3.56
CA PRO A 298 -10.82 10.49 -3.69
C PRO A 298 -9.44 10.08 -3.20
N ALA A 299 -8.41 10.62 -3.84
CA ALA A 299 -7.05 10.53 -3.32
C ALA A 299 -6.83 11.60 -2.24
N GLY A 300 -6.06 11.24 -1.19
CA GLY A 300 -5.75 12.16 -0.11
C GLY A 300 -5.12 11.49 1.09
N GLY A 301 -5.04 12.20 2.18
CA GLY A 301 -4.73 11.71 3.52
C GLY A 301 -6.00 11.60 4.36
N ASP A 302 -5.85 11.65 5.68
CA ASP A 302 -6.98 11.64 6.60
C ASP A 302 -7.70 13.00 6.62
N GLU A 303 -6.96 14.11 6.48
CA GLU A 303 -7.50 15.47 6.54
C GLU A 303 -7.34 16.28 5.24
N VAL A 304 -6.69 15.71 4.22
CA VAL A 304 -6.41 16.39 2.95
C VAL A 304 -6.97 15.61 1.78
N VAL A 305 -7.63 16.29 0.84
CA VAL A 305 -8.10 15.70 -0.41
C VAL A 305 -7.45 16.37 -1.61
N LEU A 306 -7.16 15.57 -2.63
CA LEU A 306 -6.68 16.02 -3.93
C LEU A 306 -7.86 16.25 -4.87
N GLY A 307 -7.91 17.45 -5.43
CA GLY A 307 -8.84 17.81 -6.50
C GLY A 307 -8.15 18.40 -7.71
N VAL A 308 -8.93 18.67 -8.73
CA VAL A 308 -8.51 19.36 -9.95
C VAL A 308 -9.53 20.45 -10.26
N ASP A 309 -9.04 21.66 -10.52
CA ASP A 309 -9.90 22.78 -10.91
C ASP A 309 -10.34 22.68 -12.39
N PRO A 310 -11.28 23.52 -12.86
CA PRO A 310 -11.80 23.47 -14.22
C PRO A 310 -10.76 23.71 -15.33
N VAL A 311 -9.63 24.34 -15.00
CA VAL A 311 -8.55 24.57 -15.99
C VAL A 311 -7.47 23.50 -15.94
N GLY A 312 -7.68 22.44 -15.13
CA GLY A 312 -6.79 21.27 -15.05
C GLY A 312 -5.61 21.47 -14.11
N ARG A 313 -5.70 22.40 -13.13
CA ARG A 313 -4.66 22.58 -12.11
C ARG A 313 -4.98 21.70 -10.88
N PRO A 314 -4.00 20.97 -10.34
CA PRO A 314 -4.22 20.22 -9.11
C PRO A 314 -4.41 21.17 -7.93
N GLU A 315 -5.35 20.83 -7.05
CA GLU A 315 -5.62 21.53 -5.79
C GLU A 315 -5.57 20.54 -4.63
N LEU A 316 -4.94 20.91 -3.54
CA LEU A 316 -4.98 20.20 -2.27
C LEU A 316 -5.83 21.02 -1.30
N ILE A 317 -6.81 20.35 -0.71
CA ILE A 317 -7.88 20.99 0.04
C ILE A 317 -7.98 20.35 1.41
N ALA A 318 -8.04 21.17 2.45
CA ALA A 318 -8.35 20.69 3.78
C ALA A 318 -9.80 20.18 3.84
N ALA A 319 -10.00 18.94 4.26
CA ALA A 319 -11.32 18.33 4.30
C ALA A 319 -12.27 19.00 5.29
N HIS A 320 -11.74 19.51 6.40
CA HIS A 320 -12.55 20.04 7.50
C HIS A 320 -13.22 21.41 7.18
N ASP A 321 -12.59 22.28 6.38
CA ASP A 321 -13.07 23.64 6.10
C ASP A 321 -13.13 24.01 4.60
N GLY A 322 -12.67 23.14 3.72
CA GLY A 322 -12.63 23.35 2.26
C GLY A 322 -11.59 24.37 1.80
N ARG A 323 -10.67 24.78 2.67
CA ARG A 323 -9.60 25.72 2.37
C ARG A 323 -8.59 25.09 1.42
N VAL A 324 -8.18 25.86 0.40
CA VAL A 324 -7.09 25.44 -0.50
C VAL A 324 -5.77 25.55 0.26
N LEU A 325 -5.15 24.42 0.51
CA LEU A 325 -3.81 24.32 1.10
C LEU A 325 -2.74 24.64 0.06
N TRP A 326 -2.97 24.19 -1.15
CA TRP A 326 -2.10 24.45 -2.29
C TRP A 326 -2.86 24.33 -3.61
N ARG A 327 -2.49 25.20 -4.55
CA ARG A 327 -2.93 25.14 -5.95
C ARG A 327 -1.70 25.06 -6.85
N GLY A 328 -1.69 24.06 -7.71
CA GLY A 328 -0.65 23.84 -8.69
C GLY A 328 -0.82 24.68 -9.96
N GLU A 329 0.13 24.53 -10.85
CA GLU A 329 0.09 25.06 -12.21
C GLU A 329 -0.43 23.99 -13.17
N LYS A 330 -0.92 24.43 -14.33
CA LYS A 330 -1.33 23.50 -15.40
C LYS A 330 -0.14 22.63 -15.84
N GLY A 331 -0.35 21.32 -15.93
CA GLY A 331 0.66 20.35 -16.30
C GLY A 331 1.48 19.80 -15.13
N GLN A 332 1.36 20.35 -13.92
CA GLN A 332 1.89 19.71 -12.73
C GLN A 332 1.02 18.50 -12.36
N SER A 333 1.64 17.48 -11.78
CA SER A 333 0.93 16.30 -11.27
C SER A 333 1.36 15.98 -9.85
N VAL A 334 0.37 15.67 -9.00
CA VAL A 334 0.60 15.15 -7.65
C VAL A 334 0.86 13.66 -7.78
N LEU A 335 2.02 13.21 -7.33
CA LEU A 335 2.43 11.80 -7.36
C LEU A 335 2.05 11.06 -6.07
N ALA A 336 2.07 11.75 -4.95
CA ALA A 336 1.64 11.24 -3.65
C ALA A 336 1.26 12.41 -2.74
N VAL A 337 0.36 12.17 -1.81
CA VAL A 337 -0.08 13.14 -0.81
C VAL A 337 -0.43 12.42 0.48
N ASP A 338 -0.07 13.02 1.60
CA ASP A 338 -0.55 12.68 2.95
C ASP A 338 -1.04 13.97 3.65
N ASP A 339 -1.20 13.95 4.96
CA ASP A 339 -1.68 15.11 5.70
C ASP A 339 -0.62 16.19 5.95
N ASP A 340 0.65 15.88 5.77
CA ASP A 340 1.77 16.77 6.02
C ASP A 340 2.43 17.28 4.74
N TYR A 341 2.48 16.42 3.69
CA TYR A 341 3.24 16.65 2.46
C TYR A 341 2.51 16.26 1.19
N ALA A 342 2.88 16.93 0.11
CA ALA A 342 2.60 16.48 -1.25
C ALA A 342 3.89 16.38 -2.08
N LEU A 343 4.02 15.32 -2.82
CA LEU A 343 5.05 15.14 -3.85
C LEU A 343 4.49 15.53 -5.21
N VAL A 344 5.00 16.62 -5.76
CA VAL A 344 4.52 17.22 -6.99
C VAL A 344 5.59 17.12 -8.07
N ARG A 345 5.25 16.57 -9.22
CA ARG A 345 6.07 16.60 -10.42
C ARG A 345 5.81 17.92 -11.15
N THR A 346 6.87 18.62 -11.54
CA THR A 346 6.79 19.82 -12.35
C THR A 346 6.25 19.54 -13.76
N ALA A 347 5.72 20.55 -14.43
CA ALA A 347 5.11 20.42 -15.76
C ALA A 347 6.10 19.92 -16.84
N ASP A 348 7.39 20.23 -16.70
CA ASP A 348 8.46 19.72 -17.57
C ASP A 348 8.88 18.29 -17.23
N SER A 349 8.27 17.68 -16.22
CA SER A 349 8.52 16.33 -15.71
C SER A 349 9.95 16.07 -15.21
N LYS A 350 10.76 17.10 -14.99
CA LYS A 350 12.18 16.97 -14.63
C LYS A 350 12.46 17.11 -13.14
N THR A 351 11.50 17.63 -12.36
CA THR A 351 11.72 17.91 -10.94
C THR A 351 10.58 17.38 -10.09
N LEU A 352 10.95 16.75 -8.98
CA LEU A 352 10.07 16.44 -7.85
C LEU A 352 10.19 17.55 -6.83
N VAL A 353 9.06 18.05 -6.40
CA VAL A 353 8.94 19.08 -5.38
C VAL A 353 8.14 18.51 -4.21
N ALA A 354 8.72 18.43 -3.04
CA ALA A 354 7.96 18.18 -1.82
C ALA A 354 7.44 19.50 -1.26
N ARG A 355 6.16 19.54 -0.97
CA ARG A 355 5.48 20.67 -0.35
C ARG A 355 5.00 20.29 1.03
N SER A 356 5.28 21.15 2.00
CA SER A 356 4.76 21.01 3.37
C SER A 356 3.53 21.88 3.54
N PHE A 357 2.50 21.33 4.17
CA PHE A 357 1.27 22.08 4.47
C PHE A 357 1.40 22.93 5.72
N SER A 358 2.14 22.48 6.72
CA SER A 358 2.39 23.25 7.95
C SER A 358 3.29 24.48 7.70
N GLY A 359 4.27 24.37 6.81
CA GLY A 359 5.18 25.44 6.44
C GLY A 359 4.71 26.29 5.25
N GLY A 360 3.62 25.92 4.58
CA GLY A 360 3.05 26.64 3.43
C GLY A 360 3.94 26.74 2.19
N GLY A 361 5.05 26.00 2.13
CA GLY A 361 6.09 26.20 1.13
C GLY A 361 6.70 24.90 0.56
N VAL A 362 7.77 25.10 -0.19
CA VAL A 362 8.59 24.00 -0.71
C VAL A 362 9.53 23.53 0.39
N ALA A 363 9.39 22.26 0.79
CA ALA A 363 10.30 21.64 1.74
C ALA A 363 11.65 21.31 1.07
N TRP A 364 11.59 20.70 -0.10
CA TRP A 364 12.79 20.38 -0.90
C TRP A 364 12.45 20.16 -2.38
N ARG A 365 13.49 20.07 -3.21
CA ARG A 365 13.40 19.76 -4.63
C ARG A 365 14.44 18.72 -5.03
N ARG A 366 14.11 17.85 -6.00
CA ARG A 366 15.01 16.83 -6.53
C ARG A 366 14.78 16.62 -8.02
N GLY A 367 15.86 16.43 -8.78
CA GLY A 367 15.76 16.04 -10.19
C GLY A 367 15.11 14.67 -10.35
N LEU A 368 14.26 14.53 -11.36
CA LEU A 368 13.57 13.30 -11.73
C LEU A 368 13.91 12.89 -13.15
N THR A 369 13.83 11.59 -13.43
CA THR A 369 13.63 11.09 -14.79
C THR A 369 12.14 11.11 -15.15
N ALA A 370 11.82 11.16 -16.45
CA ALA A 370 10.45 11.34 -16.94
C ALA A 370 9.45 10.30 -16.39
N ASN A 371 9.88 9.05 -16.23
CA ASN A 371 9.03 7.93 -15.76
C ASN A 371 9.24 7.58 -14.28
N ALA A 372 9.83 8.49 -13.49
CA ALA A 372 10.00 8.23 -12.07
C ALA A 372 8.65 8.10 -11.36
N GLN A 373 8.56 7.15 -10.45
CA GLN A 373 7.44 6.96 -9.55
C GLN A 373 7.84 7.46 -8.17
N ALA A 374 6.87 7.95 -7.42
CA ALA A 374 7.11 8.37 -6.05
C ALA A 374 5.96 7.96 -5.14
N ALA A 375 6.28 7.64 -3.90
CA ALA A 375 5.33 7.36 -2.83
C ALA A 375 5.75 8.11 -1.57
N LEU A 376 4.76 8.51 -0.78
CA LEU A 376 4.95 8.98 0.59
C LEU A 376 4.62 7.85 1.55
N THR A 377 5.44 7.72 2.56
CA THR A 377 5.23 6.82 3.69
C THR A 377 5.54 7.59 4.97
N PRO A 378 5.11 7.12 6.15
CA PRO A 378 5.44 7.76 7.42
C PRO A 378 6.95 7.90 7.66
N TYR A 379 7.77 7.10 6.98
CA TYR A 379 9.20 6.95 7.22
C TYR A 379 10.09 7.61 6.15
N ALA A 380 9.62 7.62 4.92
CA ALA A 380 10.39 8.13 3.78
C ALA A 380 9.50 8.53 2.60
N ALA A 381 9.95 9.50 1.83
CA ALA A 381 9.51 9.66 0.45
C ALA A 381 10.41 8.78 -0.44
N VAL A 382 9.79 7.84 -1.14
CA VAL A 382 10.49 6.87 -1.99
C VAL A 382 10.33 7.27 -3.45
N VAL A 383 11.43 7.26 -4.19
CA VAL A 383 11.46 7.56 -5.63
C VAL A 383 12.08 6.36 -6.35
N ALA A 384 11.36 5.78 -7.29
CA ALA A 384 11.87 4.73 -8.17
C ALA A 384 12.02 5.28 -9.60
N GLN A 385 13.21 5.14 -10.17
CA GLN A 385 13.58 5.60 -11.51
C GLN A 385 13.95 4.41 -12.41
N GLU A 386 13.68 4.51 -13.70
CA GLU A 386 13.94 3.42 -14.64
C GLU A 386 15.27 3.55 -15.39
N LYS A 387 15.66 4.77 -15.73
CA LYS A 387 16.88 5.02 -16.55
C LYS A 387 17.73 6.15 -15.97
N PRO A 388 18.80 5.86 -15.24
CA PRO A 388 19.24 4.54 -14.77
C PRO A 388 18.27 3.96 -13.75
N ALA A 389 18.16 2.63 -13.71
CA ALA A 389 17.32 1.96 -12.72
C ALA A 389 17.88 2.19 -11.32
N ARG A 390 17.11 2.83 -10.46
CA ARG A 390 17.48 3.10 -9.07
C ARG A 390 16.28 3.36 -8.17
N VAL A 391 16.46 3.10 -6.90
CA VAL A 391 15.54 3.43 -5.81
C VAL A 391 16.24 4.40 -4.87
N ILE A 392 15.54 5.44 -4.48
CA ILE A 392 16.02 6.48 -3.58
C ILE A 392 14.97 6.68 -2.50
N ALA A 393 15.35 6.57 -1.24
CA ALA A 393 14.55 7.01 -0.11
C ALA A 393 15.12 8.30 0.45
N VAL A 394 14.26 9.27 0.69
CA VAL A 394 14.65 10.56 1.28
C VAL A 394 13.76 10.91 2.46
N SER A 395 14.28 11.69 3.38
CA SER A 395 13.49 12.26 4.47
C SER A 395 12.37 13.14 3.90
N PRO A 396 11.09 12.90 4.24
CA PRO A 396 9.99 13.73 3.77
C PRO A 396 10.16 15.20 4.16
N ARG A 397 10.74 15.46 5.33
CA ARG A 397 10.94 16.80 5.88
C ARG A 397 12.07 17.57 5.20
N SER A 398 13.23 16.95 5.00
CA SER A 398 14.45 17.66 4.58
C SER A 398 14.92 17.32 3.16
N GLY A 399 14.44 16.23 2.56
CA GLY A 399 14.94 15.71 1.29
C GLY A 399 16.33 15.06 1.41
N ALA A 400 16.90 14.94 2.62
CA ALA A 400 18.15 14.24 2.84
C ALA A 400 18.02 12.77 2.40
N VAL A 401 19.02 12.25 1.71
CA VAL A 401 19.04 10.87 1.24
C VAL A 401 19.21 9.95 2.44
N LEU A 402 18.26 9.07 2.65
CA LEU A 402 18.29 8.02 3.67
C LEU A 402 18.97 6.77 3.12
N THR A 403 18.67 6.40 1.87
CA THR A 403 19.36 5.34 1.15
C THR A 403 19.17 5.52 -0.35
N GLU A 404 20.14 5.09 -1.15
CA GLU A 404 20.08 5.08 -2.60
C GLU A 404 20.74 3.80 -3.12
N ALA A 405 20.03 3.03 -3.93
CA ALA A 405 20.53 1.82 -4.56
C ALA A 405 20.30 1.83 -6.06
N ARG A 406 21.30 1.35 -6.81
CA ARG A 406 21.14 1.02 -8.23
C ARG A 406 20.48 -0.35 -8.31
N THR A 407 19.22 -0.37 -8.68
CA THR A 407 18.41 -1.59 -8.74
C THR A 407 17.17 -1.35 -9.59
N ASP A 408 16.71 -2.38 -10.27
CA ASP A 408 15.41 -2.45 -10.93
C ASP A 408 14.37 -3.19 -10.07
N ALA A 409 14.75 -3.64 -8.88
CA ALA A 409 13.89 -4.31 -7.94
C ALA A 409 12.70 -3.42 -7.53
N LYS A 410 11.58 -4.06 -7.24
CA LYS A 410 10.36 -3.41 -6.76
C LYS A 410 10.46 -3.14 -5.25
N VAL A 411 10.13 -1.93 -4.82
CA VAL A 411 9.97 -1.61 -3.40
C VAL A 411 8.63 -2.15 -2.92
N LEU A 412 8.65 -3.06 -1.96
CA LEU A 412 7.44 -3.69 -1.43
C LEU A 412 7.09 -3.24 -0.03
N ALA A 413 8.07 -2.83 0.78
CA ALA A 413 7.81 -2.29 2.12
C ALA A 413 8.83 -1.22 2.50
N VAL A 414 8.39 -0.28 3.32
CA VAL A 414 9.19 0.79 3.91
C VAL A 414 8.88 0.82 5.41
N GLY A 415 9.91 0.78 6.22
CA GLY A 415 9.80 0.86 7.67
C GLY A 415 10.69 1.95 8.26
N PRO A 416 10.72 2.11 9.58
CA PRO A 416 11.47 3.17 10.25
C PRO A 416 12.99 3.11 10.01
N GLY A 417 13.55 1.92 9.79
CA GLY A 417 14.98 1.71 9.63
C GLY A 417 15.46 1.37 8.22
N GLY A 418 14.54 1.27 7.23
CA GLY A 418 14.92 0.90 5.86
C GLY A 418 13.76 0.43 5.02
N LEU A 419 14.08 -0.11 3.85
CA LEU A 419 13.07 -0.60 2.90
C LEU A 419 13.41 -2.01 2.38
N ILE A 420 12.40 -2.72 1.95
CA ILE A 420 12.49 -4.04 1.32
C ILE A 420 12.29 -3.89 -0.17
N VAL A 421 13.26 -4.40 -0.93
CA VAL A 421 13.16 -4.54 -2.38
C VAL A 421 13.12 -6.02 -2.78
N VAL A 422 12.39 -6.32 -3.86
CA VAL A 422 12.24 -7.68 -4.37
C VAL A 422 12.43 -7.69 -5.88
N ALA A 423 13.22 -8.62 -6.37
CA ALA A 423 13.38 -8.95 -7.78
C ALA A 423 13.19 -10.47 -7.97
N GLY A 424 12.12 -10.87 -8.65
CA GLY A 424 11.80 -12.29 -8.83
C GLY A 424 11.55 -13.02 -7.50
N ARG A 425 12.52 -13.83 -7.08
CA ARG A 425 12.50 -14.57 -5.79
C ARG A 425 13.54 -14.07 -4.79
N ASP A 426 14.21 -12.99 -5.10
CA ASP A 426 15.23 -12.43 -4.22
C ASP A 426 14.68 -11.19 -3.51
N MET A 427 14.83 -11.18 -2.21
CA MET A 427 14.44 -10.10 -1.30
C MET A 427 15.66 -9.54 -0.63
N ALA A 428 15.80 -8.23 -0.58
CA ALA A 428 16.88 -7.55 0.12
C ALA A 428 16.37 -6.42 1.00
N TYR A 429 17.08 -6.18 2.10
CA TYR A 429 16.85 -5.06 2.99
C TYR A 429 17.89 -3.97 2.77
N LEU A 430 17.40 -2.77 2.46
CA LEU A 430 18.22 -1.58 2.29
C LEU A 430 18.04 -0.69 3.53
N PRO A 431 19.03 -0.63 4.42
CA PRO A 431 18.93 0.20 5.62
C PRO A 431 18.97 1.68 5.27
N PHE A 432 18.33 2.50 6.10
CA PHE A 432 18.56 3.94 6.10
C PHE A 432 19.92 4.22 6.74
N GLY A 433 20.74 5.02 6.06
CA GLY A 433 22.00 5.50 6.64
C GLY A 433 21.72 6.36 7.87
N SER A 434 22.46 6.13 8.93
CA SER A 434 22.47 6.93 10.14
C SER A 434 23.17 8.28 9.92
#